data_1bd84a6dfad1feac3c6f0c0b06c168c6
#
_entry.id   1bd84a6dfad1feac3c6f0c0b06c168c6
#
_cell.length_a   1.000
_cell.length_b   1.000
_cell.length_c   1.000
_cell.angle_alpha   90.00
_cell.angle_beta   90.00
_cell.angle_gamma   90.00
#
_symmetry.space_group_name_H-M   'P 1'
#
loop_
_entity.id
_entity.type
_entity.pdbx_description
1 polymer ?
#
loop_
_entity_poly.entity_id
_entity_poly.type
_entity_poly.pdbx_seq_one_letter_code
_entity_poly.pdbx_strand_id
1 'polypeptide(L)'
;MIRVQKILYPTDFSSYSNQAYFHAISLAEKHGASLTILFVYTPDIVTPGAPDNEEQAKVYWQQQLEQIRPLDARIPVRHVLLEGDPASEIVRFGRDTGIDLIVMGTHGRTGLERLLLGSVAEQVLRDAACSVLVVKLPKGQPTTERGDVAVAGRN
;
A
#
# COMPACT_ATOMS: atom_id res chain seq x y z
N MET A 1 -23.45 -11.40 -6.31
CA MET A 1 -22.85 -10.07 -6.48
C MET A 1 -21.75 -9.89 -5.45
N ILE A 2 -20.55 -9.59 -5.89
CA ILE A 2 -19.44 -9.30 -4.99
C ILE A 2 -19.65 -7.90 -4.38
N ARG A 3 -19.71 -7.86 -3.05
CA ARG A 3 -19.92 -6.60 -2.33
C ARG A 3 -18.60 -6.14 -1.71
N VAL A 4 -18.07 -5.01 -2.17
CA VAL A 4 -16.84 -4.42 -1.65
C VAL A 4 -17.22 -3.20 -0.81
N GLN A 5 -17.06 -3.32 0.50
CA GLN A 5 -17.37 -2.25 1.47
C GLN A 5 -16.11 -1.71 2.16
N LYS A 6 -15.09 -2.55 2.30
CA LYS A 6 -13.85 -2.21 2.98
C LYS A 6 -12.66 -2.59 2.12
N ILE A 7 -11.91 -1.60 1.71
CA ILE A 7 -10.69 -1.77 0.89
C ILE A 7 -9.47 -1.47 1.76
N LEU A 8 -8.48 -2.34 1.67
CA LEU A 8 -7.16 -2.14 2.27
C LEU A 8 -6.15 -1.83 1.17
N TYR A 9 -5.47 -0.71 1.32
CA TYR A 9 -4.36 -0.32 0.46
C TYR A 9 -3.07 -0.28 1.30
N PRO A 10 -2.26 -1.34 1.29
CA PRO A 10 -0.93 -1.30 1.89
C PRO A 10 0.01 -0.52 0.97
N THR A 11 0.70 0.45 1.55
CA THR A 11 1.71 1.24 0.86
C THR A 11 3.08 1.01 1.48
N ASP A 12 4.12 1.06 0.66
CA ASP A 12 5.51 1.18 1.08
C ASP A 12 6.15 2.48 0.54
N PHE A 13 5.31 3.40 0.07
CA PHE A 13 5.66 4.67 -0.57
C PHE A 13 6.44 4.53 -1.89
N SER A 14 6.51 3.32 -2.46
CA SER A 14 7.13 3.09 -3.76
C SER A 14 6.22 3.50 -4.93
N SER A 15 6.80 3.67 -6.11
CA SER A 15 6.05 3.91 -7.34
C SER A 15 5.09 2.77 -7.70
N TYR A 16 5.43 1.53 -7.33
CA TYR A 16 4.55 0.37 -7.52
C TYR A 16 3.28 0.48 -6.69
N SER A 17 3.41 0.91 -5.43
CA SER A 17 2.24 1.08 -4.57
C SER A 17 1.37 2.27 -5.00
N ASN A 18 1.94 3.31 -5.61
CA ASN A 18 1.20 4.45 -6.12
C ASN A 18 0.18 4.08 -7.20
N GLN A 19 0.52 3.16 -8.10
CA GLN A 19 -0.42 2.69 -9.11
C GLN A 19 -1.59 1.96 -8.46
N ALA A 20 -1.31 1.16 -7.45
CA ALA A 20 -2.35 0.48 -6.68
C ALA A 20 -3.27 1.48 -5.97
N TYR A 21 -2.74 2.59 -5.48
CA TYR A 21 -3.52 3.66 -4.84
C TYR A 21 -4.64 4.18 -5.76
N PHE A 22 -4.33 4.50 -7.00
CA PHE A 22 -5.33 4.99 -7.95
C PHE A 22 -6.44 3.96 -8.23
N HIS A 23 -6.08 2.68 -8.31
CA HIS A 23 -7.06 1.60 -8.43
C HIS A 23 -7.94 1.49 -7.18
N ALA A 24 -7.35 1.60 -6.00
CA ALA A 24 -8.07 1.55 -4.74
C ALA A 24 -9.09 2.69 -4.62
N ILE A 25 -8.70 3.92 -4.98
CA ILE A 25 -9.59 5.09 -5.02
C ILE A 25 -10.75 4.88 -5.98
N SER A 26 -10.46 4.46 -7.22
CA SER A 26 -11.49 4.19 -8.22
C SER A 26 -12.52 3.17 -7.74
N LEU A 27 -12.05 2.10 -7.10
CA LEU A 27 -12.93 1.07 -6.57
C LEU A 27 -13.73 1.56 -5.36
N ALA A 28 -13.11 2.35 -4.48
CA ALA A 28 -13.79 2.94 -3.35
C ALA A 28 -14.93 3.87 -3.79
N GLU A 29 -14.67 4.73 -4.78
CA GLU A 29 -15.70 5.60 -5.37
C GLU A 29 -16.84 4.80 -5.98
N LYS A 30 -16.49 3.82 -6.80
CA LYS A 30 -17.48 3.02 -7.54
C LYS A 30 -18.39 2.20 -6.62
N HIS A 31 -17.85 1.65 -5.55
CA HIS A 31 -18.57 0.77 -4.64
C HIS A 31 -19.09 1.47 -3.37
N GLY A 32 -18.77 2.73 -3.17
CA GLY A 32 -19.09 3.42 -1.92
C GLY A 32 -18.36 2.80 -0.72
N ALA A 33 -17.14 2.30 -0.94
CA ALA A 33 -16.37 1.60 0.07
C ALA A 33 -15.51 2.55 0.92
N SER A 34 -15.20 2.15 2.13
CA SER A 34 -14.17 2.78 2.94
C SER A 34 -12.78 2.30 2.54
N LEU A 35 -11.79 3.17 2.71
CA LEU A 35 -10.40 2.90 2.37
C LEU A 35 -9.53 2.97 3.61
N THR A 36 -8.81 1.91 3.91
CA THR A 36 -7.73 1.91 4.91
C THR A 36 -6.40 1.95 4.19
N ILE A 37 -5.59 2.94 4.51
CA ILE A 37 -4.23 3.10 4.01
C ILE A 37 -3.30 2.62 5.12
N LEU A 38 -2.54 1.57 4.84
CA LEU A 38 -1.72 0.85 5.81
C LEU A 38 -0.25 0.94 5.43
N PHE A 39 0.58 1.31 6.39
CA PHE A 39 2.04 1.14 6.29
C PHE A 39 2.54 0.26 7.43
N VAL A 40 3.39 -0.70 7.11
CA VAL A 40 4.04 -1.57 8.09
C VAL A 40 5.48 -1.13 8.27
N TYR A 41 5.79 -0.61 9.44
CA TYR A 41 7.14 -0.23 9.83
C TYR A 41 7.93 -1.47 10.24
N THR A 42 9.13 -1.62 9.66
CA THR A 42 10.05 -2.70 10.01
C THR A 42 11.34 -2.08 10.57
N PRO A 43 11.62 -2.25 11.88
CA PRO A 43 12.72 -1.54 12.55
C PRO A 43 14.10 -1.76 11.94
N ASP A 44 14.36 -2.97 11.45
CA ASP A 44 15.67 -3.35 10.92
C ASP A 44 15.94 -2.86 9.48
N ILE A 45 14.95 -2.23 8.86
CA ILE A 45 15.09 -1.71 7.50
C ILE A 45 15.46 -0.23 7.56
N VAL A 46 16.71 0.06 7.24
CA VAL A 46 17.18 1.45 7.11
C VAL A 46 16.58 2.05 5.84
N THR A 47 15.86 3.13 6.00
CA THR A 47 15.29 3.87 4.87
C THR A 47 16.01 5.21 4.74
N PRO A 48 16.62 5.51 3.59
CA PRO A 48 17.25 6.80 3.37
C PRO A 48 16.26 7.95 3.59
N GLY A 49 16.67 8.93 4.36
CA GLY A 49 15.85 10.11 4.68
C GLY A 49 14.94 9.99 5.90
N ALA A 50 14.75 8.79 6.43
CA ALA A 50 14.05 8.60 7.69
C ALA A 50 15.01 8.77 8.89
N PRO A 51 14.51 9.20 10.05
CA PRO A 51 15.34 9.28 11.27
C PRO A 51 15.87 7.92 11.70
N ASP A 52 17.08 7.88 12.25
CA ASP A 52 17.69 6.64 12.76
C ASP A 52 17.05 6.17 14.09
N ASN A 53 16.45 7.09 14.82
CA ASN A 53 15.76 6.75 16.07
C ASN A 53 14.39 6.15 15.75
N GLU A 54 14.09 4.99 16.33
CA GLU A 54 12.86 4.24 16.06
C GLU A 54 11.58 5.04 16.32
N GLU A 55 11.49 5.72 17.45
CA GLU A 55 10.30 6.54 17.77
C GLU A 55 10.12 7.69 16.80
N GLN A 56 11.21 8.37 16.45
CA GLN A 56 11.21 9.45 15.48
C GLN A 56 10.88 8.93 14.08
N ALA A 57 11.36 7.75 13.72
CA ALA A 57 11.03 7.10 12.46
C ALA A 57 9.53 6.78 12.36
N LYS A 58 8.93 6.28 13.44
CA LYS A 58 7.48 6.01 13.47
C LYS A 58 6.66 7.29 13.31
N VAL A 59 7.04 8.37 14.00
CA VAL A 59 6.39 9.68 13.83
C VAL A 59 6.52 10.19 12.40
N TYR A 60 7.72 10.09 11.83
CA TYR A 60 7.97 10.49 10.46
C TYR A 60 7.06 9.72 9.47
N TRP A 61 7.02 8.40 9.58
CA TRP A 61 6.19 7.58 8.69
C TRP A 61 4.70 7.78 8.90
N GLN A 62 4.27 8.01 10.14
CA GLN A 62 2.88 8.36 10.41
C GLN A 62 2.49 9.66 9.70
N GLN A 63 3.35 10.67 9.73
CA GLN A 63 3.12 11.93 9.03
C GLN A 63 3.09 11.75 7.51
N GLN A 64 4.00 10.94 6.96
CA GLN A 64 3.99 10.62 5.53
C GLN A 64 2.71 9.89 5.13
N LEU A 65 2.28 8.95 5.94
CA LEU A 65 1.06 8.17 5.71
C LEU A 65 -0.19 9.07 5.69
N GLU A 66 -0.30 9.97 6.62
CA GLU A 66 -1.44 10.89 6.74
C GLU A 66 -1.56 11.90 5.60
N GLN A 67 -0.49 12.12 4.85
CA GLN A 67 -0.52 12.96 3.66
C GLN A 67 -1.18 12.28 2.46
N ILE A 68 -1.30 10.96 2.47
CA ILE A 68 -1.97 10.22 1.41
C ILE A 68 -3.48 10.35 1.62
N ARG A 69 -4.12 11.22 0.85
CA ARG A 69 -5.56 11.47 0.95
C ARG A 69 -6.19 11.54 -0.43
N PRO A 70 -7.34 10.87 -0.64
CA PRO A 70 -8.08 11.05 -1.87
C PRO A 70 -8.61 12.48 -2.00
N LEU A 71 -8.72 12.94 -3.24
CA LEU A 71 -9.34 14.24 -3.53
C LEU A 71 -10.85 14.23 -3.22
N ASP A 72 -11.49 13.09 -3.38
CA ASP A 72 -12.91 12.94 -3.04
C ASP A 72 -13.10 12.76 -1.54
N ALA A 73 -13.56 13.81 -0.88
CA ALA A 73 -13.81 13.80 0.56
C ALA A 73 -14.94 12.87 1.00
N ARG A 74 -15.73 12.32 0.06
CA ARG A 74 -16.80 11.38 0.37
C ARG A 74 -16.29 9.98 0.68
N ILE A 75 -15.06 9.64 0.29
CA ILE A 75 -14.44 8.37 0.62
C ILE A 75 -14.01 8.39 2.08
N PRO A 76 -14.57 7.53 2.96
CA PRO A 76 -14.08 7.40 4.32
C PRO A 76 -12.68 6.80 4.31
N VAL A 77 -11.71 7.50 4.87
CA VAL A 77 -10.30 7.08 4.89
C VAL A 77 -9.81 6.91 6.32
N ARG A 78 -9.10 5.83 6.54
CA ARG A 78 -8.39 5.53 7.78
C ARG A 78 -6.92 5.28 7.47
N HIS A 79 -6.03 5.88 8.26
CA HIS A 79 -4.58 5.65 8.18
C HIS A 79 -4.14 4.78 9.34
N VAL A 80 -3.42 3.71 9.05
CA VAL A 80 -2.94 2.76 10.07
C VAL A 80 -1.45 2.49 9.86
N LEU A 81 -0.67 2.70 10.91
CA LEU A 81 0.74 2.31 10.97
C LEU A 81 0.87 1.12 11.91
N LEU A 82 1.38 0.02 11.40
CA LEU A 82 1.71 -1.18 12.18
C LEU A 82 3.21 -1.40 12.19
N GLU A 83 3.67 -2.22 13.11
CA GLU A 83 5.08 -2.63 13.20
C GLU A 83 5.19 -4.13 13.06
N GLY A 84 6.13 -4.59 12.26
CA GLY A 84 6.40 -6.02 12.10
C GLY A 84 6.81 -6.41 10.69
N ASP A 85 6.52 -7.65 10.34
CA ASP A 85 6.71 -8.16 8.98
C ASP A 85 5.58 -7.69 8.07
N PRO A 86 5.88 -7.03 6.95
CA PRO A 86 4.85 -6.43 6.10
C PRO A 86 3.75 -7.40 5.67
N ALA A 87 4.11 -8.53 5.09
CA ALA A 87 3.11 -9.47 4.58
C ALA A 87 2.24 -10.06 5.69
N SER A 88 2.86 -10.47 6.80
CA SER A 88 2.14 -11.03 7.94
C SER A 88 1.17 -10.05 8.57
N GLU A 89 1.58 -8.79 8.72
CA GLU A 89 0.75 -7.74 9.31
C GLU A 89 -0.40 -7.35 8.38
N ILE A 90 -0.18 -7.29 7.07
CA ILE A 90 -1.23 -7.03 6.08
C ILE A 90 -2.30 -8.12 6.14
N VAL A 91 -1.88 -9.38 6.12
CA VAL A 91 -2.80 -10.54 6.19
C VAL A 91 -3.59 -10.53 7.49
N ARG A 92 -2.91 -10.34 8.61
CA ARG A 92 -3.54 -10.30 9.94
C ARG A 92 -4.56 -9.16 10.04
N PHE A 93 -4.17 -7.95 9.65
CA PHE A 93 -5.05 -6.77 9.69
C PHE A 93 -6.29 -6.97 8.80
N GLY A 94 -6.09 -7.48 7.60
CA GLY A 94 -7.19 -7.73 6.66
C GLY A 94 -8.21 -8.73 7.22
N ARG A 95 -7.74 -9.80 7.84
CA ARG A 95 -8.60 -10.79 8.50
C ARG A 95 -9.33 -10.20 9.72
N ASP A 96 -8.59 -9.56 10.61
CA ASP A 96 -9.12 -9.10 11.90
C ASP A 96 -10.11 -7.93 11.77
N THR A 97 -9.99 -7.14 10.71
CA THR A 97 -10.87 -5.99 10.46
C THR A 97 -11.94 -6.22 9.40
N GLY A 98 -12.01 -7.42 8.83
CA GLY A 98 -13.03 -7.77 7.85
C GLY A 98 -12.88 -7.04 6.52
N ILE A 99 -11.66 -6.91 6.04
CA ILE A 99 -11.38 -6.33 4.72
C ILE A 99 -11.96 -7.22 3.62
N ASP A 100 -12.62 -6.62 2.64
CA ASP A 100 -13.21 -7.32 1.49
C ASP A 100 -12.24 -7.43 0.31
N LEU A 101 -11.37 -6.45 0.14
CA LEU A 101 -10.44 -6.38 -0.97
C LEU A 101 -9.13 -5.71 -0.54
N ILE A 102 -8.02 -6.37 -0.81
CA ILE A 102 -6.68 -5.77 -0.70
C ILE A 102 -6.25 -5.34 -2.09
N VAL A 103 -5.80 -4.09 -2.23
CA VAL A 103 -5.28 -3.55 -3.49
C VAL A 103 -3.81 -3.17 -3.26
N MET A 104 -2.90 -3.80 -3.97
CA MET A 104 -1.46 -3.60 -3.76
C MET A 104 -0.67 -3.67 -5.07
N GLY A 105 0.54 -3.15 -5.05
CA GLY A 105 1.45 -3.23 -6.18
C GLY A 105 2.11 -4.60 -6.32
N THR A 106 2.64 -4.89 -7.49
CA THR A 106 3.33 -6.16 -7.77
C THR A 106 4.66 -6.30 -7.04
N HIS A 107 5.34 -5.18 -6.79
CA HIS A 107 6.65 -5.13 -6.15
C HIS A 107 6.65 -4.08 -5.04
N GLY A 108 7.50 -4.28 -4.05
CA GLY A 108 7.80 -3.26 -3.06
C GLY A 108 9.00 -2.42 -3.46
N ARG A 109 9.66 -1.83 -2.46
CA ARG A 109 10.83 -0.95 -2.63
C ARG A 109 12.02 -1.61 -3.32
N THR A 110 12.14 -2.92 -3.26
CA THR A 110 13.27 -3.64 -3.85
C THR A 110 13.22 -3.69 -5.37
N GLY A 111 12.07 -3.44 -5.99
CA GLY A 111 11.92 -3.29 -7.43
C GLY A 111 12.49 -4.42 -8.26
N LEU A 112 12.59 -5.61 -7.70
CA LEU A 112 13.13 -6.78 -8.39
C LEU A 112 12.29 -7.09 -9.62
N GLU A 113 12.94 -7.47 -10.64
CA GLU A 113 12.50 -7.77 -12.00
C GLU A 113 10.99 -7.78 -12.32
N ARG A 114 10.64 -7.16 -13.43
CA ARG A 114 9.27 -6.91 -13.93
C ARG A 114 8.40 -8.14 -14.13
N LEU A 115 9.00 -9.33 -14.16
CA LEU A 115 8.29 -10.58 -14.46
C LEU A 115 7.94 -11.38 -13.21
N LEU A 116 8.51 -11.03 -12.08
CA LEU A 116 8.31 -11.75 -10.83
C LEU A 116 7.48 -10.90 -9.86
N LEU A 117 6.55 -11.53 -9.23
CA LEU A 117 5.79 -10.94 -8.13
C LEU A 117 6.72 -10.73 -6.93
N GLY A 118 6.66 -9.57 -6.30
CA GLY A 118 7.42 -9.30 -5.09
C GLY A 118 7.03 -10.23 -3.93
N SER A 119 7.95 -10.45 -3.02
CA SER A 119 7.75 -11.40 -1.91
C SER A 119 6.55 -11.06 -1.02
N VAL A 120 6.31 -9.78 -0.75
CA VAL A 120 5.15 -9.34 0.04
C VAL A 120 3.86 -9.63 -0.70
N ALA A 121 3.77 -9.25 -1.97
CA ALA A 121 2.58 -9.48 -2.79
C ALA A 121 2.28 -10.97 -2.94
N GLU A 122 3.31 -11.80 -3.16
CA GLU A 122 3.16 -13.24 -3.27
C GLU A 122 2.62 -13.86 -1.98
N GLN A 123 3.16 -13.48 -0.84
CA GLN A 123 2.70 -13.99 0.45
C GLN A 123 1.28 -13.53 0.78
N VAL A 124 0.95 -12.27 0.50
CA VAL A 124 -0.40 -11.75 0.71
C VAL A 124 -1.41 -12.47 -0.19
N LEU A 125 -1.08 -12.71 -1.46
CA LEU A 125 -1.94 -13.48 -2.37
C LEU A 125 -2.22 -14.89 -1.85
N ARG A 126 -1.21 -15.53 -1.28
CA ARG A 126 -1.33 -16.91 -0.76
C ARG A 126 -2.14 -16.97 0.53
N ASP A 127 -1.92 -16.03 1.44
CA ASP A 127 -2.38 -16.14 2.83
C ASP A 127 -3.59 -15.27 3.17
N ALA A 128 -3.94 -14.29 2.33
CA ALA A 128 -5.06 -13.40 2.60
C ALA A 128 -6.40 -14.14 2.70
N ALA A 129 -7.23 -13.72 3.63
CA ALA A 129 -8.58 -14.26 3.82
C ALA A 129 -9.61 -13.68 2.83
N CYS A 130 -9.25 -12.64 2.09
CA CYS A 130 -10.11 -11.94 1.14
C CYS A 130 -9.49 -11.90 -0.26
N SER A 131 -10.22 -11.32 -1.20
CA SER A 131 -9.72 -11.06 -2.55
C SER A 131 -8.56 -10.07 -2.54
N VAL A 132 -7.61 -10.29 -3.44
CA VAL A 132 -6.43 -9.41 -3.60
C VAL A 132 -6.34 -9.00 -5.07
N LEU A 133 -6.29 -7.70 -5.30
CA LEU A 133 -6.00 -7.12 -6.60
C LEU A 133 -4.54 -6.65 -6.60
N VAL A 134 -3.73 -7.28 -7.45
CA VAL A 134 -2.33 -6.91 -7.64
C VAL A 134 -2.21 -6.06 -8.89
N VAL A 135 -1.76 -4.82 -8.73
CA VAL A 135 -1.69 -3.85 -9.82
C VAL A 135 -0.28 -3.82 -10.39
N LYS A 136 -0.17 -4.03 -11.68
CA LYS A 136 1.09 -3.95 -12.41
C LYS A 136 1.35 -2.52 -12.87
N LEU A 137 2.63 -2.14 -12.96
CA LEU A 137 2.99 -0.93 -13.69
C LEU A 137 2.67 -1.10 -15.18
N PRO A 138 2.16 -0.03 -15.84
CA PRO A 138 1.99 -0.06 -17.29
C PRO A 138 3.30 -0.37 -18.01
N LYS A 139 3.23 -1.11 -19.11
CA LYS A 139 4.40 -1.41 -19.95
C LYS A 139 5.03 -0.11 -20.45
N GLY A 140 6.35 -0.01 -20.36
CA GLY A 140 7.11 1.14 -20.88
C GLY A 140 7.24 2.31 -19.91
N GLN A 141 6.67 2.27 -18.72
CA GLN A 141 6.92 3.30 -17.72
C GLN A 141 8.23 3.02 -16.96
N PRO A 142 9.07 4.06 -16.77
CA PRO A 142 10.29 3.90 -15.99
C PRO A 142 9.95 3.58 -14.54
N THR A 143 10.61 2.56 -14.01
CA THR A 143 10.61 2.30 -12.58
C THR A 143 11.59 3.26 -11.93
N THR A 144 11.13 4.15 -11.08
CA THR A 144 12.02 4.93 -10.24
C THR A 144 12.42 4.08 -9.04
N GLU A 145 13.70 3.89 -8.88
CA GLU A 145 14.26 3.13 -7.74
C GLU A 145 14.04 3.81 -6.39
N ARG A 146 13.57 5.04 -6.40
CA ARG A 146 13.23 5.79 -5.18
C ARG A 146 11.73 5.78 -4.98
N GLY A 147 11.32 5.39 -3.80
CA GLY A 147 9.93 5.43 -3.38
C GLY A 147 9.37 6.85 -3.31
N ASP A 148 9.49 7.58 -4.40
CA ASP A 148 9.00 8.94 -4.50
C ASP A 148 7.55 8.92 -4.96
N VAL A 149 6.67 9.06 -4.00
CA VAL A 149 5.23 9.21 -4.26
C VAL A 149 4.95 10.42 -5.14
N ALA A 150 5.85 11.40 -5.16
CA ALA A 150 5.70 12.66 -5.87
C ALA A 150 5.92 12.58 -7.38
N VAL A 151 6.34 11.47 -7.94
CA VAL A 151 6.71 11.37 -9.36
C VAL A 151 5.53 11.03 -10.25
N ALA A 152 4.42 10.59 -9.70
CA ALA A 152 3.18 10.39 -10.46
C ALA A 152 2.56 11.74 -10.82
N GLY A 153 2.98 12.36 -11.91
CA GLY A 153 2.43 13.62 -12.39
C GLY A 153 3.44 14.56 -13.03
N ARG A 154 4.65 14.16 -13.19
CA ARG A 154 5.60 14.89 -14.02
C ARG A 154 5.66 14.28 -15.40
N ASN A 155 4.95 14.90 -16.31
CA ASN A 155 5.22 14.75 -17.72
C ASN A 155 6.47 15.57 -18.09
#